data_b34f955bdef540f72e77194db7f8c278
#
_entry.id   b34f955bdef540f72e77194db7f8c278
#
_cell.length_a   1.000
_cell.length_b   1.000
_cell.length_c   1.000
_cell.angle_alpha   90.00
_cell.angle_beta   90.00
_cell.angle_gamma   90.00
#
_symmetry.space_group_name_H-M   'P 1'
#
loop_
_entity.id
_entity.type
_entity.pdbx_description
1 polymer ?
#
loop_
_entity_poly.entity_id
_entity_poly.type
_entity_poly.pdbx_seq_one_letter_code
_entity_poly.pdbx_strand_id
1 'polypeptide(L)'
;LSELDAAIGQVIVMEVQTGEIKASVGSDSILQESGLVRTASLLAALETKAVKLSDTIDVADGVLIIGKDTLCDHNWHRGGYGKITVEQGFGLASNIANYKAVRKAFDNEQAFAKALTKYSYQVKDTCLVYNSLGYGIPTTPLQNLTFFSAASKTAIKQALEYAVSDGLAKPAQSDKVKVAGATGTIQFSNGEYAVEFCGYFPADNPKYSVIVTINKKGLPASGGLMAGDVFRQIVDIMNER
;
A
#
# COMPACT_ATOMS: atom_id res chain seq x y z
N LEU A 1 9.24 -9.21 16.37
CA LEU A 1 8.91 -7.89 16.94
C LEU A 1 10.08 -7.32 17.75
N SER A 2 10.72 -8.11 18.60
CA SER A 2 11.84 -7.64 19.46
C SER A 2 13.03 -7.09 18.66
N GLU A 3 13.40 -7.72 17.54
CA GLU A 3 14.50 -7.27 16.67
C GLU A 3 14.20 -5.93 15.97
N LEU A 4 12.92 -5.58 15.83
CA LEU A 4 12.48 -4.37 15.16
C LEU A 4 12.05 -3.26 16.13
N ASP A 5 12.20 -3.46 17.44
CA ASP A 5 11.66 -2.56 18.48
C ASP A 5 10.16 -2.28 18.27
N ALA A 6 9.41 -3.32 17.94
CA ALA A 6 8.01 -3.26 17.61
C ALA A 6 7.14 -3.70 18.78
N ALA A 7 6.12 -2.89 19.09
CA ALA A 7 5.21 -3.15 20.19
C ALA A 7 4.11 -4.15 19.83
N ILE A 8 3.57 -4.04 18.61
CA ILE A 8 2.43 -4.82 18.12
C ILE A 8 2.72 -5.26 16.70
N GLY A 9 2.25 -6.45 16.33
CA GLY A 9 2.28 -6.93 14.96
C GLY A 9 1.22 -7.96 14.71
N GLN A 10 0.87 -8.12 13.44
CA GLN A 10 -0.05 -9.16 12.98
C GLN A 10 0.41 -9.68 11.62
N VAL A 11 0.30 -10.99 11.44
CA VAL A 11 0.42 -11.67 10.16
C VAL A 11 -0.85 -12.46 9.91
N ILE A 12 -1.46 -12.31 8.73
CA ILE A 12 -2.60 -13.11 8.30
C ILE A 12 -2.29 -13.71 6.94
N VAL A 13 -2.56 -15.01 6.78
CA VAL A 13 -2.48 -15.74 5.52
C VAL A 13 -3.90 -16.17 5.12
N MET A 14 -4.31 -15.83 3.91
CA MET A 14 -5.64 -16.12 3.36
C MET A 14 -5.52 -16.87 2.04
N GLU A 15 -6.37 -17.85 1.82
CA GLU A 15 -6.55 -18.47 0.51
C GLU A 15 -7.40 -17.56 -0.39
N VAL A 16 -6.83 -17.15 -1.53
CA VAL A 16 -7.46 -16.14 -2.41
C VAL A 16 -8.79 -16.60 -3.01
N GLN A 17 -8.93 -17.89 -3.30
CA GLN A 17 -10.13 -18.41 -3.97
C GLN A 17 -11.34 -18.53 -3.04
N THR A 18 -11.10 -18.89 -1.79
CA THR A 18 -12.16 -19.17 -0.80
C THR A 18 -12.36 -18.02 0.20
N GLY A 19 -11.32 -17.18 0.38
CA GLY A 19 -11.29 -16.19 1.45
C GLY A 19 -11.03 -16.80 2.84
N GLU A 20 -10.70 -18.10 2.91
CA GLU A 20 -10.42 -18.79 4.15
C GLU A 20 -9.09 -18.33 4.76
N ILE A 21 -9.11 -18.00 6.05
CA ILE A 21 -7.89 -17.67 6.79
C ILE A 21 -7.17 -18.97 7.15
N LYS A 22 -5.97 -19.16 6.59
CA LYS A 22 -5.14 -20.35 6.84
C LYS A 22 -4.25 -20.20 8.06
N ALA A 23 -3.86 -18.96 8.38
CA ALA A 23 -3.09 -18.64 9.59
C ALA A 23 -3.34 -17.19 10.00
N SER A 24 -3.37 -16.96 11.31
CA SER A 24 -3.36 -15.63 11.90
C SER A 24 -2.51 -15.66 13.17
N VAL A 25 -1.53 -14.76 13.24
CA VAL A 25 -0.59 -14.67 14.37
C VAL A 25 -0.42 -13.20 14.75
N GLY A 26 -0.40 -12.92 16.05
CA GLY A 26 -0.24 -11.58 16.59
C GLY A 26 -1.54 -10.98 17.07
N SER A 27 -1.64 -9.64 17.10
CA SER A 27 -2.80 -8.93 17.62
C SER A 27 -3.92 -8.85 16.58
N ASP A 28 -5.11 -9.29 16.93
CA ASP A 28 -6.33 -9.22 16.12
C ASP A 28 -7.16 -7.94 16.37
N SER A 29 -6.70 -7.08 17.28
CA SER A 29 -7.38 -5.84 17.67
C SER A 29 -6.87 -4.58 16.97
N ILE A 30 -6.05 -4.71 15.92
CA ILE A 30 -5.48 -3.56 15.18
C ILE A 30 -6.59 -2.90 14.37
N LEU A 31 -6.87 -1.64 14.68
CA LEU A 31 -7.71 -0.73 13.91
C LEU A 31 -7.00 0.61 13.82
N GLN A 32 -6.47 0.95 12.66
CA GLN A 32 -5.62 2.12 12.48
C GLN A 32 -5.61 2.61 11.04
N GLU A 33 -5.09 3.80 10.80
CA GLU A 33 -4.77 4.28 9.46
C GLU A 33 -3.69 3.40 8.82
N SER A 34 -3.78 3.21 7.50
CA SER A 34 -2.88 2.31 6.77
C SER A 34 -2.45 2.90 5.44
N GLY A 35 -1.14 2.90 5.20
CA GLY A 35 -0.56 3.29 3.92
C GLY A 35 -0.93 2.37 2.76
N LEU A 36 -1.44 1.17 3.03
CA LEU A 36 -1.92 0.23 2.01
C LEU A 36 -3.19 0.71 1.30
N VAL A 37 -3.97 1.60 1.93
CA VAL A 37 -5.19 2.21 1.34
C VAL A 37 -4.88 2.99 0.06
N ARG A 38 -3.64 3.49 -0.12
CA ARG A 38 -3.22 4.12 -1.39
C ARG A 38 -3.42 3.20 -2.62
N THR A 39 -3.38 1.88 -2.42
CA THR A 39 -3.66 0.89 -3.48
C THR A 39 -5.12 0.97 -3.93
N ALA A 40 -6.04 1.07 -2.97
CA ALA A 40 -7.47 1.28 -3.28
C ALA A 40 -7.73 2.64 -3.91
N SER A 41 -7.01 3.68 -3.45
CA SER A 41 -7.10 5.03 -4.02
C SER A 41 -6.69 5.05 -5.49
N LEU A 42 -5.58 4.40 -5.84
CA LEU A 42 -5.14 4.30 -7.23
C LEU A 42 -6.08 3.42 -8.05
N LEU A 43 -6.54 2.27 -7.52
CA LEU A 43 -7.51 1.43 -8.23
C LEU A 43 -8.80 2.21 -8.54
N ALA A 44 -9.32 2.97 -7.58
CA ALA A 44 -10.49 3.82 -7.79
C ALA A 44 -10.25 4.84 -8.92
N ALA A 45 -9.07 5.45 -8.97
CA ALA A 45 -8.70 6.38 -10.04
C ALA A 45 -8.61 5.69 -11.41
N LEU A 46 -8.01 4.51 -11.50
CA LEU A 46 -7.90 3.73 -12.73
C LEU A 46 -9.27 3.29 -13.27
N GLU A 47 -10.20 2.93 -12.40
CA GLU A 47 -11.55 2.52 -12.77
C GLU A 47 -12.39 3.64 -13.39
N THR A 48 -12.08 4.90 -13.12
CA THR A 48 -12.71 6.05 -13.82
C THR A 48 -12.30 6.15 -15.29
N LYS A 49 -11.21 5.47 -15.68
CA LYS A 49 -10.55 5.57 -17.00
C LYS A 49 -9.96 6.95 -17.33
N ALA A 50 -10.05 7.92 -16.42
CA ALA A 50 -9.39 9.22 -16.54
C ALA A 50 -7.87 9.13 -16.34
N VAL A 51 -7.42 8.05 -15.69
CA VAL A 51 -6.01 7.78 -15.38
C VAL A 51 -5.63 6.41 -15.90
N LYS A 52 -4.42 6.30 -16.46
CA LYS A 52 -3.79 5.03 -16.88
C LYS A 52 -2.45 4.87 -16.18
N LEU A 53 -2.00 3.63 -15.99
CA LEU A 53 -0.69 3.34 -15.40
C LEU A 53 0.47 3.94 -16.22
N SER A 54 0.30 4.05 -17.53
CA SER A 54 1.28 4.64 -18.46
C SER A 54 1.26 6.17 -18.51
N ASP A 55 0.29 6.84 -17.89
CA ASP A 55 0.25 8.30 -17.88
C ASP A 55 1.45 8.86 -17.12
N THR A 56 2.05 9.92 -17.68
CA THR A 56 3.16 10.62 -17.03
C THR A 56 2.65 11.65 -16.04
N ILE A 57 3.24 11.64 -14.86
CA ILE A 57 3.01 12.62 -13.79
C ILE A 57 4.34 13.30 -13.46
N ASP A 58 4.34 14.62 -13.38
CA ASP A 58 5.48 15.40 -12.91
C ASP A 58 5.37 15.56 -11.39
N VAL A 59 6.30 14.97 -10.65
CA VAL A 59 6.42 15.10 -9.19
C VAL A 59 7.56 16.03 -8.79
N ALA A 60 8.19 16.67 -9.78
CA ALA A 60 9.26 17.65 -9.61
C ALA A 60 10.36 17.19 -8.65
N ASP A 61 10.78 18.05 -7.75
CA ASP A 61 11.78 17.80 -6.72
C ASP A 61 11.25 17.02 -5.50
N GLY A 62 10.01 16.53 -5.59
CA GLY A 62 9.39 15.75 -4.51
C GLY A 62 8.71 16.61 -3.44
N VAL A 63 8.43 17.89 -3.72
CA VAL A 63 7.67 18.78 -2.85
C VAL A 63 6.49 19.38 -3.63
N LEU A 64 5.30 19.31 -3.05
CA LEU A 64 4.09 19.90 -3.62
C LEU A 64 3.35 20.71 -2.56
N ILE A 65 3.16 22.01 -2.82
CA ILE A 65 2.38 22.90 -1.96
C ILE A 65 0.94 22.92 -2.46
N ILE A 66 -0.02 22.65 -1.57
CA ILE A 66 -1.45 22.60 -1.85
C ILE A 66 -2.16 23.49 -0.84
N GLY A 67 -2.42 24.74 -1.21
CA GLY A 67 -2.97 25.72 -0.28
C GLY A 67 -1.99 25.97 0.89
N LYS A 68 -2.37 25.57 2.11
CA LYS A 68 -1.52 25.65 3.31
C LYS A 68 -0.78 24.35 3.64
N ASP A 69 -1.07 23.27 2.92
CA ASP A 69 -0.48 21.96 3.14
C ASP A 69 0.74 21.75 2.26
N THR A 70 1.69 20.97 2.74
CA THR A 70 2.87 20.57 1.98
C THR A 70 2.92 19.05 1.93
N LEU A 71 2.91 18.49 0.72
CA LEU A 71 3.05 17.07 0.47
C LEU A 71 4.45 16.78 -0.04
N CYS A 72 5.16 15.87 0.63
CA CYS A 72 6.51 15.48 0.26
C CYS A 72 6.60 14.01 -0.12
N ASP A 73 7.39 13.71 -1.13
CA ASP A 73 7.88 12.37 -1.41
C ASP A 73 9.06 12.04 -0.48
N HIS A 74 9.27 10.77 -0.16
CA HIS A 74 10.32 10.37 0.78
C HIS A 74 11.74 10.73 0.33
N ASN A 75 11.95 10.99 -0.96
CA ASN A 75 13.25 11.34 -1.55
C ASN A 75 13.38 12.85 -1.88
N TRP A 76 12.49 13.70 -1.38
CA TRP A 76 12.53 15.15 -1.65
C TRP A 76 13.90 15.78 -1.37
N HIS A 77 14.59 15.33 -0.33
CA HIS A 77 15.93 15.80 0.03
C HIS A 77 17.05 15.32 -0.93
N ARG A 78 16.70 14.45 -1.90
CA ARG A 78 17.59 13.95 -2.95
C ARG A 78 17.19 14.45 -4.35
N GLY A 79 16.28 15.43 -4.43
CA GLY A 79 15.85 16.06 -5.68
C GLY A 79 14.60 15.43 -6.32
N GLY A 80 13.87 14.61 -5.60
CA GLY A 80 12.61 14.01 -6.09
C GLY A 80 12.81 12.99 -7.21
N TYR A 81 11.71 12.73 -7.95
CA TYR A 81 11.69 11.77 -9.06
C TYR A 81 11.48 12.44 -10.43
N GLY A 82 11.17 13.75 -10.47
CA GLY A 82 10.90 14.46 -11.72
C GLY A 82 9.63 13.95 -12.41
N LYS A 83 9.75 13.56 -13.68
CA LYS A 83 8.64 13.00 -14.47
C LYS A 83 8.69 11.47 -14.44
N ILE A 84 7.64 10.86 -13.93
CA ILE A 84 7.50 9.40 -13.82
C ILE A 84 6.11 8.96 -14.30
N THR A 85 5.94 7.69 -14.62
CA THR A 85 4.61 7.15 -14.91
C THR A 85 3.82 6.94 -13.62
N VAL A 86 2.49 6.83 -13.72
CA VAL A 86 1.62 6.48 -12.58
C VAL A 86 2.06 5.17 -11.95
N GLU A 87 2.43 4.16 -12.77
CA GLU A 87 2.95 2.88 -12.31
C GLU A 87 4.25 3.03 -11.51
N GLN A 88 5.21 3.79 -12.03
CA GLN A 88 6.46 4.10 -11.33
C GLN A 88 6.17 4.85 -10.03
N GLY A 89 5.28 5.85 -10.06
CA GLY A 89 4.88 6.61 -8.88
C GLY A 89 4.29 5.72 -7.78
N PHE A 90 3.48 4.74 -8.15
CA PHE A 90 2.96 3.75 -7.21
C PHE A 90 4.06 2.84 -6.66
N GLY A 91 4.89 2.27 -7.52
CA GLY A 91 5.98 1.37 -7.11
C GLY A 91 7.04 2.05 -6.25
N LEU A 92 7.31 3.34 -6.49
CA LEU A 92 8.21 4.18 -5.71
C LEU A 92 7.54 4.82 -4.49
N ALA A 93 6.29 4.51 -4.23
CA ALA A 93 5.48 5.06 -3.14
C ALA A 93 5.47 6.61 -3.11
N SER A 94 5.49 7.25 -4.29
CA SER A 94 5.38 8.69 -4.38
C SER A 94 4.01 9.17 -3.90
N ASN A 95 3.99 9.99 -2.87
CA ASN A 95 2.80 10.61 -2.33
C ASN A 95 2.18 11.57 -3.36
N ILE A 96 3.03 12.35 -4.03
CA ILE A 96 2.63 13.35 -5.02
C ILE A 96 2.01 12.68 -6.24
N ALA A 97 2.62 11.60 -6.76
CA ALA A 97 2.07 10.87 -7.90
C ALA A 97 0.70 10.28 -7.58
N ASN A 98 0.56 9.66 -6.39
CA ASN A 98 -0.71 9.07 -5.97
C ASN A 98 -1.80 10.14 -5.82
N TYR A 99 -1.50 11.25 -5.13
CA TYR A 99 -2.43 12.37 -5.00
C TYR A 99 -2.84 12.94 -6.36
N LYS A 100 -1.88 13.22 -7.26
CA LYS A 100 -2.16 13.78 -8.59
C LYS A 100 -3.01 12.82 -9.44
N ALA A 101 -2.79 11.52 -9.37
CA ALA A 101 -3.60 10.52 -10.06
C ALA A 101 -5.04 10.54 -9.55
N VAL A 102 -5.23 10.54 -8.23
CA VAL A 102 -6.57 10.62 -7.61
C VAL A 102 -7.24 11.95 -7.94
N ARG A 103 -6.53 13.07 -7.84
CA ARG A 103 -7.08 14.41 -8.14
C ARG A 103 -7.48 14.56 -9.61
N LYS A 104 -6.78 13.88 -10.54
CA LYS A 104 -7.16 13.85 -11.96
C LYS A 104 -8.44 13.04 -12.20
N ALA A 105 -8.69 12.02 -11.38
CA ALA A 105 -9.80 11.10 -11.54
C ALA A 105 -11.10 11.56 -10.87
N PHE A 106 -11.02 12.44 -9.86
CA PHE A 106 -12.16 12.87 -9.05
C PHE A 106 -12.24 14.39 -8.94
N ASP A 107 -13.40 14.93 -9.26
CA ASP A 107 -13.66 16.37 -9.23
C ASP A 107 -13.69 16.94 -7.80
N ASN A 108 -14.12 16.11 -6.83
CA ASN A 108 -14.24 16.49 -5.44
C ASN A 108 -14.00 15.32 -4.48
N GLU A 109 -13.84 15.66 -3.22
CA GLU A 109 -13.51 14.73 -2.13
C GLU A 109 -14.63 13.73 -1.85
N GLN A 110 -15.89 14.14 -1.98
CA GLN A 110 -17.05 13.30 -1.75
C GLN A 110 -17.16 12.19 -2.82
N ALA A 111 -16.87 12.52 -4.07
CA ALA A 111 -16.84 11.54 -5.16
C ALA A 111 -15.75 10.48 -4.92
N PHE A 112 -14.58 10.91 -4.47
CA PHE A 112 -13.49 9.99 -4.11
C PHE A 112 -13.85 9.13 -2.89
N ALA A 113 -14.34 9.73 -1.81
CA ALA A 113 -14.76 9.00 -0.62
C ALA A 113 -15.84 7.95 -0.95
N LYS A 114 -16.83 8.32 -1.80
CA LYS A 114 -17.84 7.38 -2.29
C LYS A 114 -17.24 6.23 -3.09
N ALA A 115 -16.22 6.48 -3.92
CA ALA A 115 -15.56 5.43 -4.69
C ALA A 115 -14.86 4.42 -3.77
N LEU A 116 -14.25 4.85 -2.66
CA LEU A 116 -13.59 3.97 -1.70
C LEU A 116 -14.56 3.05 -0.95
N THR A 117 -15.84 3.42 -0.81
CA THR A 117 -16.84 2.53 -0.16
C THR A 117 -17.06 1.24 -0.94
N LYS A 118 -16.79 1.22 -2.25
CA LYS A 118 -16.83 0.01 -3.09
C LYS A 118 -15.87 -1.07 -2.57
N TYR A 119 -14.77 -0.65 -1.94
CA TYR A 119 -13.75 -1.53 -1.37
C TYR A 119 -13.88 -1.65 0.16
N SER A 120 -15.05 -1.27 0.71
CA SER A 120 -15.34 -1.28 2.14
C SER A 120 -14.53 -0.29 2.98
N TYR A 121 -13.84 0.68 2.36
CA TYR A 121 -13.15 1.74 3.09
C TYR A 121 -14.10 2.91 3.37
N GLN A 122 -14.04 3.42 4.59
CA GLN A 122 -14.85 4.55 5.04
C GLN A 122 -13.96 5.72 5.42
N VAL A 123 -14.17 6.84 4.74
CA VAL A 123 -13.48 8.11 5.02
C VAL A 123 -14.20 8.79 6.17
N LYS A 124 -13.50 9.11 7.25
CA LYS A 124 -14.08 9.84 8.40
C LYS A 124 -14.17 11.32 8.12
N ASP A 125 -13.06 11.93 7.70
CA ASP A 125 -12.96 13.34 7.38
C ASP A 125 -12.48 13.49 5.94
N THR A 126 -13.24 14.19 5.10
CA THR A 126 -12.91 14.32 3.67
C THR A 126 -11.79 15.32 3.46
N CYS A 127 -10.63 14.83 3.11
CA CYS A 127 -9.48 15.60 2.65
C CYS A 127 -8.74 14.81 1.59
N LEU A 128 -8.90 15.17 0.32
CA LEU A 128 -8.37 14.39 -0.80
C LEU A 128 -6.86 14.13 -0.69
N VAL A 129 -6.10 15.13 -0.22
CA VAL A 129 -4.65 15.06 -0.09
C VAL A 129 -4.28 13.89 0.82
N TYR A 130 -4.82 13.89 2.04
CA TYR A 130 -4.47 12.91 3.06
C TYR A 130 -5.19 11.57 2.86
N ASN A 131 -6.48 11.60 2.47
CA ASN A 131 -7.23 10.35 2.26
C ASN A 131 -6.67 9.53 1.09
N SER A 132 -6.14 10.17 0.04
CA SER A 132 -5.49 9.45 -1.05
C SER A 132 -4.28 8.61 -0.61
N LEU A 133 -3.69 8.93 0.53
CA LEU A 133 -2.54 8.26 1.12
C LEU A 133 -2.91 7.29 2.25
N GLY A 134 -4.18 7.26 2.67
CA GLY A 134 -4.70 6.39 3.72
C GLY A 134 -4.92 7.05 5.08
N TYR A 135 -4.55 8.32 5.25
CA TYR A 135 -4.88 9.07 6.46
C TYR A 135 -6.40 9.35 6.54
N GLY A 136 -6.96 9.37 7.74
CA GLY A 136 -8.39 9.54 7.96
C GLY A 136 -9.25 8.31 7.56
N ILE A 137 -8.62 7.17 7.26
CA ILE A 137 -9.29 5.94 6.84
C ILE A 137 -8.80 4.77 7.72
N PRO A 138 -9.35 4.61 8.92
CA PRO A 138 -8.97 3.49 9.79
C PRO A 138 -9.43 2.16 9.18
N THR A 139 -8.53 1.19 9.19
CA THR A 139 -8.75 -0.15 8.65
C THR A 139 -8.19 -1.21 9.58
N THR A 140 -8.63 -2.44 9.40
CA THR A 140 -8.00 -3.62 10.01
C THR A 140 -7.07 -4.31 9.01
N PRO A 141 -6.05 -5.05 9.48
CA PRO A 141 -5.23 -5.89 8.60
C PRO A 141 -6.06 -6.85 7.75
N LEU A 142 -7.10 -7.46 8.32
CA LEU A 142 -7.99 -8.36 7.58
C LEU A 142 -8.75 -7.65 6.45
N GLN A 143 -9.20 -6.42 6.67
CA GLN A 143 -9.86 -5.61 5.64
C GLN A 143 -8.91 -5.32 4.48
N ASN A 144 -7.67 -4.89 4.77
CA ASN A 144 -6.66 -4.67 3.75
C ASN A 144 -6.33 -5.97 2.99
N LEU A 145 -6.16 -7.09 3.70
CA LEU A 145 -5.90 -8.40 3.08
C LEU A 145 -7.02 -8.83 2.14
N THR A 146 -8.27 -8.66 2.55
CA THR A 146 -9.45 -8.97 1.74
C THR A 146 -9.48 -8.13 0.46
N PHE A 147 -9.18 -6.83 0.58
CA PHE A 147 -9.05 -5.95 -0.59
C PHE A 147 -7.94 -6.43 -1.54
N PHE A 148 -6.73 -6.74 -1.05
CA PHE A 148 -5.62 -7.20 -1.90
C PHE A 148 -5.90 -8.53 -2.56
N SER A 149 -6.59 -9.46 -1.90
CA SER A 149 -7.04 -10.72 -2.51
C SER A 149 -7.95 -10.47 -3.71
N ALA A 150 -8.90 -9.54 -3.59
CA ALA A 150 -9.79 -9.15 -4.69
C ALA A 150 -9.05 -8.35 -5.78
N ALA A 151 -8.13 -7.48 -5.40
CA ALA A 151 -7.34 -6.62 -6.29
C ALA A 151 -6.46 -7.41 -7.27
N SER A 152 -6.12 -8.65 -6.93
CA SER A 152 -5.35 -9.57 -7.80
C SER A 152 -5.95 -9.80 -9.19
N LYS A 153 -7.24 -9.52 -9.35
CA LYS A 153 -8.01 -9.70 -10.60
C LYS A 153 -8.39 -8.37 -11.28
N THR A 154 -7.79 -7.26 -10.87
CA THR A 154 -8.18 -5.91 -11.33
C THR A 154 -7.06 -5.18 -12.06
N ALA A 155 -7.34 -3.96 -12.53
CA ALA A 155 -6.40 -3.12 -13.26
C ALA A 155 -5.13 -2.73 -12.46
N ILE A 156 -5.15 -2.86 -11.12
CA ILE A 156 -4.00 -2.52 -10.26
C ILE A 156 -2.93 -3.63 -10.25
N LYS A 157 -3.24 -4.85 -10.73
CA LYS A 157 -2.33 -6.01 -10.71
C LYS A 157 -0.94 -5.68 -11.25
N GLN A 158 -0.88 -5.03 -12.41
CA GLN A 158 0.39 -4.66 -13.05
C GLN A 158 1.24 -3.75 -12.13
N ALA A 159 0.63 -2.76 -11.49
CA ALA A 159 1.33 -1.87 -10.57
C ALA A 159 1.82 -2.59 -9.30
N LEU A 160 1.06 -3.58 -8.81
CA LEU A 160 1.46 -4.42 -7.68
C LEU A 160 2.64 -5.34 -8.03
N GLU A 161 2.69 -5.86 -9.26
CA GLU A 161 3.84 -6.63 -9.76
C GLU A 161 5.06 -5.72 -9.91
N TYR A 162 4.90 -4.54 -10.52
CA TYR A 162 5.97 -3.55 -10.67
C TYR A 162 6.55 -3.10 -9.32
N ALA A 163 5.71 -2.89 -8.31
CA ALA A 163 6.19 -2.47 -6.99
C ALA A 163 7.17 -3.49 -6.37
N VAL A 164 6.98 -4.78 -6.63
CA VAL A 164 7.87 -5.86 -6.13
C VAL A 164 9.08 -6.07 -7.05
N SER A 165 8.93 -5.96 -8.37
CA SER A 165 10.06 -6.17 -9.29
C SER A 165 11.05 -5.01 -9.30
N ASP A 166 10.54 -3.77 -9.34
CA ASP A 166 11.31 -2.56 -9.62
C ASP A 166 11.08 -1.42 -8.60
N GLY A 167 10.12 -1.58 -7.69
CA GLY A 167 9.75 -0.56 -6.71
C GLY A 167 10.31 -0.80 -5.30
N LEU A 168 9.77 -0.07 -4.33
CA LEU A 168 10.16 -0.14 -2.92
C LEU A 168 9.68 -1.41 -2.20
N ALA A 169 8.82 -2.18 -2.84
CA ALA A 169 8.37 -3.49 -2.36
C ALA A 169 9.34 -4.63 -2.73
N LYS A 170 10.46 -4.34 -3.38
CA LYS A 170 11.47 -5.32 -3.81
C LYS A 170 11.97 -6.26 -2.70
N PRO A 171 12.10 -5.85 -1.43
CA PRO A 171 12.47 -6.79 -0.36
C PRO A 171 11.49 -7.96 -0.15
N ALA A 172 10.26 -7.86 -0.66
CA ALA A 172 9.28 -8.94 -0.65
C ALA A 172 9.41 -9.93 -1.82
N GLN A 173 10.33 -9.68 -2.76
CA GLN A 173 10.57 -10.54 -3.92
C GLN A 173 11.11 -11.89 -3.47
N SER A 174 10.52 -12.98 -3.98
CA SER A 174 11.01 -14.36 -3.77
C SER A 174 11.63 -14.88 -5.05
N ASP A 175 12.69 -15.66 -4.90
CA ASP A 175 13.32 -16.39 -6.01
C ASP A 175 12.56 -17.69 -6.38
N LYS A 176 11.61 -18.11 -5.53
CA LYS A 176 10.85 -19.35 -5.70
C LYS A 176 9.55 -19.16 -6.47
N VAL A 177 8.93 -17.98 -6.33
CA VAL A 177 7.65 -17.69 -6.93
C VAL A 177 7.47 -16.19 -7.16
N LYS A 178 6.81 -15.83 -8.26
CA LYS A 178 6.50 -14.42 -8.55
C LYS A 178 5.49 -13.88 -7.54
N VAL A 179 5.81 -12.73 -6.96
CA VAL A 179 5.02 -12.02 -5.97
C VAL A 179 4.47 -10.71 -6.54
N ALA A 180 3.29 -10.32 -6.11
CA ALA A 180 2.72 -8.98 -6.32
C ALA A 180 2.23 -8.43 -4.99
N GLY A 181 2.45 -7.13 -4.74
CA GLY A 181 2.04 -6.52 -3.49
C GLY A 181 2.49 -5.07 -3.37
N ALA A 182 2.16 -4.45 -2.25
CA ALA A 182 2.53 -3.07 -1.96
C ALA A 182 2.95 -2.88 -0.50
N THR A 183 3.77 -1.86 -0.29
CA THR A 183 4.19 -1.40 1.04
C THR A 183 3.23 -0.34 1.58
N GLY A 184 3.07 -0.29 2.89
CA GLY A 184 2.45 0.81 3.61
C GLY A 184 3.39 1.32 4.70
N THR A 185 3.48 2.64 4.85
CA THR A 185 4.15 3.26 5.99
C THR A 185 3.39 4.53 6.32
N ILE A 186 2.86 4.60 7.52
CA ILE A 186 2.19 5.79 8.05
C ILE A 186 2.82 6.16 9.39
N GLN A 187 3.05 7.45 9.60
CA GLN A 187 3.43 7.99 10.90
C GLN A 187 2.19 8.52 11.60
N PHE A 188 1.97 8.07 12.83
CA PHE A 188 0.91 8.58 13.69
C PHE A 188 1.34 9.83 14.45
N SER A 189 0.36 10.58 14.96
CA SER A 189 0.59 11.82 15.73
C SER A 189 1.41 11.63 17.01
N ASN A 190 1.44 10.41 17.56
CA ASN A 190 2.24 10.05 18.74
C ASN A 190 3.70 9.69 18.40
N GLY A 191 4.11 9.81 17.12
CA GLY A 191 5.46 9.49 16.64
C GLY A 191 5.72 8.00 16.39
N GLU A 192 4.71 7.13 16.55
CA GLU A 192 4.78 5.73 16.15
C GLU A 192 4.52 5.57 14.65
N TYR A 193 4.89 4.42 14.11
CA TYR A 193 4.72 4.08 12.71
C TYR A 193 3.97 2.76 12.56
N ALA A 194 3.00 2.72 11.64
CA ALA A 194 2.54 1.48 11.03
C ALA A 194 3.41 1.19 9.82
N VAL A 195 4.05 0.02 9.82
CA VAL A 195 4.89 -0.49 8.73
C VAL A 195 4.25 -1.76 8.21
N GLU A 196 3.86 -1.77 6.95
CA GLU A 196 2.99 -2.80 6.41
C GLU A 196 3.47 -3.30 5.06
N PHE A 197 3.18 -4.56 4.78
CA PHE A 197 3.22 -5.13 3.44
C PHE A 197 2.00 -6.03 3.25
N CYS A 198 1.34 -5.89 2.11
CA CYS A 198 0.29 -6.80 1.70
C CYS A 198 0.49 -7.22 0.25
N GLY A 199 0.36 -8.51 -0.01
CA GLY A 199 0.56 -9.05 -1.35
C GLY A 199 0.00 -10.45 -1.51
N TYR A 200 0.18 -11.01 -2.70
CA TYR A 200 -0.30 -12.35 -3.05
C TYR A 200 0.73 -13.09 -3.93
N PHE A 201 0.62 -14.39 -3.91
CA PHE A 201 1.46 -15.29 -4.71
C PHE A 201 0.73 -16.61 -5.05
N PRO A 202 1.12 -17.29 -6.17
CA PRO A 202 1.88 -16.76 -7.30
C PRO A 202 1.17 -15.56 -7.94
N ALA A 203 1.91 -14.55 -8.42
CA ALA A 203 1.30 -13.34 -9.00
C ALA A 203 0.44 -13.65 -10.24
N ASP A 204 0.84 -14.65 -11.03
CA ASP A 204 0.13 -14.99 -12.26
C ASP A 204 -1.17 -15.77 -12.02
N ASN A 205 -1.20 -16.61 -10.97
CA ASN A 205 -2.38 -17.39 -10.56
C ASN A 205 -2.49 -17.38 -9.02
N PRO A 206 -3.00 -16.32 -8.40
CA PRO A 206 -3.00 -16.12 -6.98
C PRO A 206 -3.69 -17.25 -6.20
N LYS A 207 -2.93 -17.88 -5.30
CA LYS A 207 -3.42 -18.92 -4.38
C LYS A 207 -3.55 -18.39 -2.96
N TYR A 208 -2.54 -17.64 -2.52
CA TYR A 208 -2.48 -17.08 -1.17
C TYR A 208 -2.24 -15.60 -1.21
N SER A 209 -2.87 -14.89 -0.31
CA SER A 209 -2.55 -13.51 0.05
C SER A 209 -2.09 -13.44 1.50
N VAL A 210 -1.13 -12.56 1.77
CA VAL A 210 -0.54 -12.38 3.09
C VAL A 210 -0.45 -10.91 3.40
N ILE A 211 -0.78 -10.53 4.62
CA ILE A 211 -0.50 -9.21 5.18
C ILE A 211 0.43 -9.35 6.37
N VAL A 212 1.37 -8.43 6.45
CA VAL A 212 2.24 -8.22 7.61
C VAL A 212 2.08 -6.78 8.05
N THR A 213 1.63 -6.56 9.28
CA THR A 213 1.49 -5.26 9.92
C THR A 213 2.36 -5.22 11.15
N ILE A 214 3.16 -4.15 11.31
CA ILE A 214 4.08 -3.95 12.43
C ILE A 214 3.93 -2.51 12.91
N ASN A 215 3.67 -2.32 14.21
CA ASN A 215 3.67 -1.02 14.83
C ASN A 215 4.92 -0.85 15.68
N LYS A 216 5.68 0.20 15.41
CA LYS A 216 6.96 0.47 16.06
C LYS A 216 7.18 1.95 16.36
N LYS A 217 8.10 2.23 17.28
CA LYS A 217 8.54 3.59 17.61
C LYS A 217 9.75 3.98 16.76
N GLY A 218 9.78 5.25 16.39
CA GLY A 218 10.95 5.88 15.77
C GLY A 218 11.38 5.30 14.41
N LEU A 219 12.43 5.86 13.88
CA LEU A 219 13.07 5.44 12.63
C LEU A 219 14.20 4.41 12.90
N PRO A 220 14.57 3.58 11.92
CA PRO A 220 14.00 3.50 10.58
C PRO A 220 12.61 2.85 10.58
N ALA A 221 11.75 3.25 9.64
CA ALA A 221 10.42 2.68 9.41
C ALA A 221 10.23 2.46 7.90
N SER A 222 10.12 1.21 7.48
CA SER A 222 10.01 0.85 6.06
C SER A 222 9.14 -0.38 5.87
N GLY A 223 8.02 -0.21 5.18
CA GLY A 223 7.15 -1.33 4.83
C GLY A 223 7.86 -2.40 4.00
N GLY A 224 8.72 -2.01 3.06
CA GLY A 224 9.49 -2.95 2.24
C GLY A 224 10.53 -3.72 3.05
N LEU A 225 11.45 -3.01 3.73
CA LEU A 225 12.60 -3.62 4.41
C LEU A 225 12.22 -4.42 5.67
N MET A 226 11.07 -4.14 6.27
CA MET A 226 10.61 -4.81 7.50
C MET A 226 9.47 -5.79 7.20
N ALA A 227 8.29 -5.29 6.92
CA ALA A 227 7.12 -6.13 6.65
C ALA A 227 7.26 -6.94 5.35
N GLY A 228 7.87 -6.38 4.31
CA GLY A 228 8.14 -7.07 3.05
C GLY A 228 9.13 -8.22 3.19
N ASP A 229 10.17 -8.07 4.01
CA ASP A 229 11.12 -9.17 4.26
C ASP A 229 10.45 -10.32 5.03
N VAL A 230 9.64 -10.03 6.04
CA VAL A 230 8.84 -11.04 6.75
C VAL A 230 7.88 -11.74 5.79
N PHE A 231 7.21 -10.99 4.92
CA PHE A 231 6.35 -11.56 3.88
C PHE A 231 7.12 -12.52 2.98
N ARG A 232 8.31 -12.14 2.48
CA ARG A 232 9.16 -12.99 1.63
C ARG A 232 9.52 -14.29 2.34
N GLN A 233 9.92 -14.24 3.61
CA GLN A 233 10.25 -15.44 4.37
C GLN A 233 9.04 -16.40 4.48
N ILE A 234 7.83 -15.88 4.68
CA ILE A 234 6.61 -16.69 4.70
C ILE A 234 6.38 -17.34 3.33
N VAL A 235 6.50 -16.57 2.24
CA VAL A 235 6.35 -17.08 0.87
C VAL A 235 7.36 -18.19 0.60
N ASP A 236 8.61 -17.99 0.98
CA ASP A 236 9.69 -18.97 0.76
C ASP A 236 9.42 -20.30 1.49
N ILE A 237 8.98 -20.23 2.76
CA ILE A 237 8.60 -21.40 3.56
C ILE A 237 7.39 -22.13 2.96
N MET A 238 6.38 -21.39 2.50
CA MET A 238 5.18 -21.99 1.90
C MET A 238 5.43 -22.66 0.55
N ASN A 239 6.53 -22.32 -0.12
CA ASN A 239 6.92 -22.91 -1.41
C ASN A 239 8.06 -23.97 -1.29
N GLU A 240 8.50 -24.30 -0.07
CA GLU A 240 9.42 -25.42 0.19
C GLU A 240 8.71 -26.76 0.31
N ARG A 241 7.38 -26.76 0.35
CA ARG A 241 6.52 -27.94 0.46
C ARG A 241 5.85 -28.21 -0.88
#